data_6cc8b0c828298a7fe1a488a9cfd4c8e8
#
_entry.id   6cc8b0c828298a7fe1a488a9cfd4c8e8
#
_cell.length_a   1.000
_cell.length_b   1.000
_cell.length_c   1.000
_cell.angle_alpha   90.00
_cell.angle_beta   90.00
_cell.angle_gamma   90.00
#
_symmetry.space_group_name_H-M   'P 1'
#
loop_
_entity.id
_entity.type
_entity.pdbx_description
1 polymer ?
#
loop_
_entity_poly.entity_id
_entity_poly.type
_entity_poly.pdbx_seq_one_letter_code
_entity_poly.pdbx_strand_id
1 'polypeptide(L)'
;MKLPVLVFDPEPVAAGVLSMQLRHAGFAAYVASDGTAAIASAGRKQFAAIVVIADLADSQMRHCLHGIRAADPEAWLIVISDPTLDGARRVARELGVDARMDMPFTVSDLAQRLSVLRVRAPPVA
;
A
#
# COMPACT_ATOMS: atom_id res chain seq x y z
N MET A 1 8.92 -18.51 0.92
CA MET A 1 8.28 -17.66 -0.11
C MET A 1 8.13 -16.25 0.43
N LYS A 2 8.47 -15.24 -0.39
CA LYS A 2 8.39 -13.85 0.01
C LYS A 2 6.98 -13.31 -0.21
N LEU A 3 6.48 -12.51 0.74
CA LEU A 3 5.19 -11.86 0.61
C LEU A 3 5.27 -10.75 -0.44
N PRO A 4 4.37 -10.76 -1.44
CA PRO A 4 4.32 -9.69 -2.44
C PRO A 4 3.64 -8.46 -1.84
N VAL A 5 4.32 -7.32 -1.94
CA VAL A 5 3.85 -6.03 -1.43
C VAL A 5 3.94 -4.99 -2.53
N LEU A 6 2.85 -4.30 -2.79
CA LEU A 6 2.85 -3.17 -3.72
C LEU A 6 3.03 -1.89 -2.91
N VAL A 7 3.98 -1.06 -3.33
CA VAL A 7 4.20 0.27 -2.75
C VAL A 7 3.74 1.31 -3.76
N PHE A 8 2.75 2.10 -3.40
CA PHE A 8 2.33 3.25 -4.18
C PHE A 8 2.78 4.52 -3.47
N ASP A 9 3.68 5.25 -4.11
CA ASP A 9 4.15 6.55 -3.65
C ASP A 9 4.23 7.46 -4.88
N PRO A 10 3.57 8.65 -4.86
CA PRO A 10 3.67 9.58 -5.99
C PRO A 10 5.09 10.10 -6.22
N GLU A 11 5.98 9.97 -5.24
CA GLU A 11 7.38 10.34 -5.40
C GLU A 11 8.21 9.13 -5.81
N PRO A 12 8.66 9.04 -7.09
CA PRO A 12 9.32 7.83 -7.60
C PRO A 12 10.61 7.44 -6.88
N VAL A 13 11.40 8.42 -6.45
CA VAL A 13 12.65 8.14 -5.75
C VAL A 13 12.37 7.53 -4.39
N ALA A 14 11.44 8.11 -3.65
CA ALA A 14 11.04 7.59 -2.34
C ALA A 14 10.45 6.19 -2.47
N ALA A 15 9.62 5.95 -3.49
CA ALA A 15 9.05 4.65 -3.76
C ALA A 15 10.14 3.60 -4.02
N GLY A 16 11.14 3.97 -4.81
CA GLY A 16 12.27 3.09 -5.12
C GLY A 16 13.09 2.75 -3.89
N VAL A 17 13.38 3.73 -3.05
CA VAL A 17 14.14 3.52 -1.81
C VAL A 17 13.37 2.60 -0.88
N LEU A 18 12.10 2.87 -0.65
CA LEU A 18 11.27 2.06 0.24
C LEU A 18 11.16 0.61 -0.27
N SER A 19 10.96 0.42 -1.56
CA SER A 19 10.87 -0.91 -2.12
C SER A 19 12.17 -1.69 -1.95
N MET A 20 13.31 -1.04 -2.13
CA MET A 20 14.62 -1.65 -1.92
C MET A 20 14.78 -2.09 -0.45
N GLN A 21 14.41 -1.22 0.49
CA GLN A 21 14.49 -1.53 1.91
C GLN A 21 13.56 -2.69 2.30
N LEU A 22 12.37 -2.75 1.72
CA LEU A 22 11.45 -3.86 1.95
C LEU A 22 11.99 -5.18 1.39
N ARG A 23 12.65 -5.15 0.24
CA ARG A 23 13.31 -6.33 -0.31
C ARG A 23 14.41 -6.83 0.62
N HIS A 24 15.20 -5.93 1.17
CA HIS A 24 16.21 -6.29 2.17
C HIS A 24 15.59 -6.87 3.44
N ALA A 25 14.38 -6.46 3.78
CA ALA A 25 13.65 -6.98 4.93
C ALA A 25 12.94 -8.32 4.64
N GLY A 26 13.05 -8.83 3.40
CA GLY A 26 12.53 -10.15 3.05
C GLY A 26 11.21 -10.16 2.29
N PHE A 27 10.72 -9.02 1.83
CA PHE A 27 9.49 -8.93 1.06
C PHE A 27 9.77 -8.88 -0.45
N ALA A 28 8.81 -9.32 -1.25
CA ALA A 28 8.84 -9.13 -2.69
C ALA A 28 8.12 -7.81 -3.01
N ALA A 29 8.85 -6.71 -3.07
CA ALA A 29 8.28 -5.37 -3.22
C ALA A 29 8.20 -4.95 -4.68
N TYR A 30 7.05 -4.38 -5.04
CA TYR A 30 6.75 -3.82 -6.36
C TYR A 30 6.36 -2.37 -6.18
N VAL A 31 6.59 -1.54 -7.19
CA VAL A 31 6.37 -0.09 -7.10
C VAL A 31 5.35 0.36 -8.14
N ALA A 32 4.46 1.26 -7.72
CA ALA A 32 3.65 2.07 -8.62
C ALA A 32 3.85 3.53 -8.24
N SER A 33 4.03 4.41 -9.24
CA SER A 33 4.29 5.83 -9.00
C SER A 33 3.09 6.73 -9.28
N ASP A 34 1.99 6.19 -9.78
CA ASP A 34 0.73 6.90 -9.93
C ASP A 34 -0.45 5.98 -9.63
N GLY A 35 -1.62 6.59 -9.40
CA GLY A 35 -2.82 5.85 -9.01
C GLY A 35 -3.30 4.87 -10.07
N THR A 36 -3.19 5.24 -11.34
CA THR A 36 -3.59 4.37 -12.45
C THR A 36 -2.72 3.12 -12.49
N ALA A 37 -1.41 3.28 -12.33
CA ALA A 37 -0.48 2.15 -12.28
C ALA A 37 -0.74 1.26 -11.06
N ALA A 38 -1.06 1.86 -9.92
CA ALA A 38 -1.36 1.12 -8.70
C ALA A 38 -2.61 0.25 -8.87
N ILE A 39 -3.68 0.81 -9.42
CA ILE A 39 -4.93 0.08 -9.68
C ILE A 39 -4.68 -1.05 -10.69
N ALA A 40 -3.95 -0.76 -11.77
CA ALA A 40 -3.64 -1.77 -12.79
C ALA A 40 -2.82 -2.92 -12.20
N SER A 41 -1.83 -2.61 -11.38
CA SER A 41 -1.00 -3.63 -10.72
C SER A 41 -1.84 -4.50 -9.77
N ALA A 42 -2.71 -3.87 -8.99
CA ALA A 42 -3.60 -4.58 -8.07
C ALA A 42 -4.51 -5.57 -8.81
N GLY A 43 -4.94 -5.22 -10.04
CA GLY A 43 -5.79 -6.09 -10.84
C GLY A 43 -5.05 -7.23 -11.54
N ARG A 44 -3.73 -7.11 -11.72
CA ARG A 44 -2.93 -8.12 -12.44
C ARG A 44 -2.25 -9.12 -11.54
N LYS A 45 -2.03 -8.79 -10.29
CA LYS A 45 -1.27 -9.63 -9.38
C LYS A 45 -1.92 -9.56 -7.99
N GLN A 46 -1.93 -10.69 -7.32
CA GLN A 46 -2.42 -10.74 -5.94
C GLN A 46 -1.30 -10.32 -4.99
N PHE A 47 -1.52 -9.25 -4.24
CA PHE A 47 -0.58 -8.79 -3.22
C PHE A 47 -1.06 -9.22 -1.84
N ALA A 48 -0.13 -9.52 -0.95
CA ALA A 48 -0.44 -9.72 0.45
C ALA A 48 -0.82 -8.37 1.08
N ALA A 49 -0.12 -7.31 0.68
CA ALA A 49 -0.40 -5.95 1.16
C ALA A 49 -0.17 -4.93 0.06
N ILE A 50 -0.92 -3.84 0.14
CA ILE A 50 -0.73 -2.66 -0.70
C ILE A 50 -0.51 -1.48 0.24
N VAL A 51 0.66 -0.85 0.12
CA VAL A 51 1.07 0.28 0.95
C VAL A 51 0.89 1.55 0.13
N VAL A 52 0.04 2.44 0.60
CA VAL A 52 -0.22 3.72 -0.08
C VAL A 52 0.38 4.84 0.75
N ILE A 53 1.37 5.52 0.17
CA ILE A 53 1.95 6.72 0.78
C ILE A 53 1.09 7.90 0.34
N ALA A 54 0.33 8.46 1.28
CA ALA A 54 -0.73 9.39 0.95
C ALA A 54 -0.24 10.84 1.01
N ASP A 55 0.02 11.40 -0.16
CA ASP A 55 0.29 12.82 -0.35
C ASP A 55 -0.55 13.32 -1.54
N LEU A 56 -1.82 12.93 -1.55
CA LEU A 56 -2.75 13.27 -2.62
C LEU A 56 -3.92 14.08 -2.07
N ALA A 57 -4.52 14.90 -2.92
CA ALA A 57 -5.78 15.55 -2.58
C ALA A 57 -6.87 14.51 -2.29
N ASP A 58 -7.82 14.85 -1.43
CA ASP A 58 -8.87 13.93 -0.96
C ASP A 58 -9.56 13.17 -2.08
N SER A 59 -9.91 13.86 -3.17
CA SER A 59 -10.63 13.23 -4.29
C SER A 59 -9.75 12.20 -5.01
N GLN A 60 -8.46 12.50 -5.17
CA GLN A 60 -7.51 11.58 -5.79
C GLN A 60 -7.27 10.37 -4.90
N MET A 61 -7.14 10.60 -3.60
CA MET A 61 -6.95 9.52 -2.63
C MET A 61 -8.16 8.60 -2.61
N ARG A 62 -9.36 9.16 -2.58
CA ARG A 62 -10.61 8.39 -2.58
C ARG A 62 -10.73 7.54 -3.84
N HIS A 63 -10.47 8.15 -5.01
CA HIS A 63 -10.50 7.44 -6.29
C HIS A 63 -9.49 6.28 -6.31
N CYS A 64 -8.27 6.55 -5.86
CA CYS A 64 -7.20 5.57 -5.85
C CYS A 64 -7.53 4.38 -4.93
N LEU A 65 -7.96 4.66 -3.71
CA LEU A 65 -8.27 3.62 -2.73
C LEU A 65 -9.48 2.78 -3.14
N HIS A 66 -10.51 3.41 -3.71
CA HIS A 66 -11.65 2.67 -4.26
C HIS A 66 -11.23 1.76 -5.41
N GLY A 67 -10.41 2.27 -6.32
CA GLY A 67 -9.93 1.49 -7.45
C GLY A 67 -9.07 0.31 -7.04
N ILE A 68 -8.18 0.52 -6.09
CA ILE A 68 -7.33 -0.55 -5.55
C ILE A 68 -8.19 -1.62 -4.87
N ARG A 69 -9.12 -1.20 -4.02
CA ARG A 69 -9.99 -2.14 -3.29
C ARG A 69 -10.88 -2.93 -4.25
N ALA A 70 -11.38 -2.30 -5.31
CA ALA A 70 -12.17 -2.99 -6.32
C ALA A 70 -11.33 -3.98 -7.13
N ALA A 71 -10.08 -3.63 -7.42
CA ALA A 71 -9.17 -4.49 -8.20
C ALA A 71 -8.67 -5.69 -7.39
N ASP A 72 -8.43 -5.51 -6.09
CA ASP A 72 -8.01 -6.59 -5.20
C ASP A 72 -8.68 -6.42 -3.82
N PRO A 73 -9.87 -6.98 -3.65
CA PRO A 73 -10.63 -6.81 -2.40
C PRO A 73 -9.98 -7.45 -1.18
N GLU A 74 -9.07 -8.39 -1.36
CA GLU A 74 -8.51 -9.18 -0.27
C GLU A 74 -7.12 -8.72 0.16
N ALA A 75 -6.45 -7.87 -0.62
CA ALA A 75 -5.15 -7.36 -0.22
C ALA A 75 -5.29 -6.51 1.04
N TRP A 76 -4.35 -6.65 1.95
CA TRP A 76 -4.29 -5.83 3.15
C TRP A 76 -3.85 -4.42 2.74
N LEU A 77 -4.69 -3.44 3.00
CA LEU A 77 -4.48 -2.07 2.55
C LEU A 77 -4.03 -1.21 3.73
N ILE A 78 -2.82 -0.67 3.62
CA ILE A 78 -2.28 0.24 4.63
C ILE A 78 -2.02 1.60 4.01
N VAL A 79 -2.46 2.65 4.70
CA VAL A 79 -2.25 4.05 4.29
C VAL A 79 -1.28 4.70 5.26
N ILE A 80 -0.21 5.28 4.73
CA ILE A 80 0.78 6.03 5.50
C ILE A 80 0.64 7.49 5.10
N SER A 81 0.38 8.36 6.06
CA SER A 81 0.10 9.76 5.78
C SER A 81 0.75 10.68 6.81
N ASP A 82 0.93 11.93 6.42
CA ASP A 82 1.33 12.99 7.33
C ASP A 82 0.15 13.25 8.29
N PRO A 83 0.36 13.17 9.61
CA PRO A 83 -0.73 13.36 10.57
C PRO A 83 -1.32 14.77 10.55
N THR A 84 -0.63 15.74 9.93
CA THR A 84 -1.17 17.10 9.78
C THR A 84 -2.12 17.24 8.59
N LEU A 85 -2.24 16.20 7.73
CA LEU A 85 -3.11 16.19 6.56
C LEU A 85 -4.39 15.41 6.88
N ASP A 86 -5.42 16.12 7.31
CA ASP A 86 -6.68 15.50 7.73
C ASP A 86 -7.40 14.74 6.61
N GLY A 87 -7.25 15.20 5.37
CA GLY A 87 -7.97 14.62 4.24
C GLY A 87 -7.67 13.15 4.02
N ALA A 88 -6.38 12.80 3.98
CA ALA A 88 -5.97 11.41 3.78
C ALA A 88 -6.47 10.50 4.92
N ARG A 89 -6.40 10.98 6.16
CA ARG A 89 -6.87 10.22 7.32
C ARG A 89 -8.38 10.00 7.26
N ARG A 90 -9.12 11.02 6.87
CA ARG A 90 -10.58 10.95 6.75
C ARG A 90 -10.99 9.94 5.69
N VAL A 91 -10.39 10.00 4.51
CA VAL A 91 -10.69 9.06 3.42
C VAL A 91 -10.34 7.63 3.82
N ALA A 92 -9.20 7.42 4.46
CA ALA A 92 -8.79 6.10 4.95
C ALA A 92 -9.81 5.54 5.94
N ARG A 93 -10.32 6.38 6.84
CA ARG A 93 -11.34 5.98 7.82
C ARG A 93 -12.66 5.63 7.14
N GLU A 94 -13.10 6.46 6.20
CA GLU A 94 -14.35 6.25 5.47
C GLU A 94 -14.35 4.95 4.67
N LEU A 95 -13.22 4.61 4.07
CA LEU A 95 -13.10 3.43 3.23
C LEU A 95 -12.74 2.16 4.00
N GLY A 96 -12.48 2.28 5.30
CA GLY A 96 -12.18 1.13 6.13
C GLY A 96 -10.90 0.42 5.73
N VAL A 97 -9.80 1.17 5.54
CA VAL A 97 -8.50 0.56 5.28
C VAL A 97 -8.07 -0.32 6.46
N ASP A 98 -7.26 -1.32 6.19
CA ASP A 98 -6.90 -2.31 7.22
C ASP A 98 -5.95 -1.75 8.27
N ALA A 99 -5.11 -0.79 7.89
CA ALA A 99 -4.20 -0.15 8.84
C ALA A 99 -3.83 1.25 8.38
N ARG A 100 -3.44 2.07 9.35
CA ARG A 100 -2.88 3.40 9.10
C ARG A 100 -1.59 3.58 9.87
N MET A 101 -0.65 4.29 9.28
CA MET A 101 0.58 4.73 9.95
C MET A 101 0.78 6.22 9.71
N ASP A 102 1.41 6.88 10.66
CA ASP A 102 1.75 8.29 10.54
C ASP A 102 3.20 8.44 10.07
N MET A 103 3.46 9.47 9.26
CA MET A 103 4.84 9.89 8.94
C MET A 103 5.39 10.73 10.09
N PRO A 104 6.68 10.69 10.37
CA PRO A 104 7.66 9.79 9.74
C PRO A 104 7.53 8.36 10.26
N PHE A 105 7.90 7.41 9.41
CA PHE A 105 7.89 5.99 9.78
C PHE A 105 9.24 5.36 9.43
N THR A 106 9.53 4.21 10.04
CA THR A 106 10.72 3.43 9.68
C THR A 106 10.29 2.19 8.91
N VAL A 107 11.21 1.69 8.07
CA VAL A 107 10.97 0.42 7.38
C VAL A 107 10.78 -0.71 8.38
N SER A 108 11.49 -0.66 9.52
CA SER A 108 11.32 -1.63 10.58
C SER A 108 9.89 -1.66 11.11
N ASP A 109 9.29 -0.49 11.36
CA ASP A 109 7.91 -0.41 11.82
C ASP A 109 6.95 -1.00 10.78
N LEU A 110 7.14 -0.65 9.51
CA LEU A 110 6.32 -1.16 8.43
C LEU A 110 6.49 -2.67 8.29
N ALA A 111 7.73 -3.15 8.31
CA ALA A 111 8.03 -4.58 8.20
C ALA A 111 7.39 -5.38 9.34
N GLN A 112 7.38 -4.85 10.55
CA GLN A 112 6.72 -5.50 11.68
C GLN A 112 5.23 -5.66 11.45
N ARG A 113 4.57 -4.63 10.92
CA ARG A 113 3.15 -4.72 10.59
C ARG A 113 2.88 -5.71 9.48
N LEU A 114 3.76 -5.78 8.49
CA LEU A 114 3.61 -6.70 7.36
C LEU A 114 3.93 -8.15 7.74
N SER A 115 4.75 -8.37 8.75
CA SER A 115 5.24 -9.71 9.11
C SER A 115 4.13 -10.62 9.66
N VAL A 116 3.01 -10.05 10.11
CA VAL A 116 1.87 -10.85 10.58
C VAL A 116 1.01 -11.38 9.44
N LEU A 117 1.23 -10.90 8.22
CA LEU A 117 0.48 -11.34 7.06
C LEU A 117 0.99 -12.68 6.55
N ARG A 118 0.11 -13.41 5.91
CA ARG A 118 0.44 -14.70 5.29
C ARG A 118 0.34 -14.59 3.78
N VAL A 119 1.09 -15.44 3.09
CA VAL A 119 0.95 -15.56 1.65
C VAL A 119 -0.50 -15.99 1.36
N ARG A 120 -1.14 -15.27 0.45
CA ARG A 120 -2.51 -15.57 0.06
C ARG A 120 -2.54 -16.91 -0.67
N ALA A 121 -3.51 -17.75 -0.28
CA ALA A 121 -3.73 -18.99 -1.00
C ALA A 121 -4.15 -18.68 -2.43
N PRO A 122 -3.70 -19.46 -3.42
CA PRO A 122 -4.18 -19.30 -4.79
C PRO A 122 -5.69 -19.56 -4.83
N PRO A 123 -6.42 -18.89 -5.76
CA PRO A 123 -7.85 -19.13 -5.86
C PRO A 123 -8.13 -20.61 -6.11
N VAL A 124 -9.13 -21.12 -5.46
CA VAL A 124 -9.58 -22.51 -5.70
C VAL A 124 -10.21 -22.53 -7.09
N ALA A 125 -9.67 -23.39 -7.93
CA ALA A 125 -10.16 -23.51 -9.29
C ALA A 125 -11.59 -24.06 -9.32
#